data_0e5e7ada2862463c9162c067237b0e78
#
_entry.id   0e5e7ada2862463c9162c067237b0e78
#
_cell.length_a   1.000
_cell.length_b   1.000
_cell.length_c   1.000
_cell.angle_alpha   90.00
_cell.angle_beta   90.00
_cell.angle_gamma   90.00
#
_symmetry.space_group_name_H-M   'P 1'
#
loop_
_entity.id
_entity.type
_entity.pdbx_description
1 polymer ?
#
loop_
_entity_poly.entity_id
_entity_poly.type
_entity_poly.pdbx_seq_one_letter_code
_entity_poly.pdbx_strand_id
1 'polypeptide(L)'
;GMHIVKLKVVLNQKAIQNNIFQKGTRLDIYAEDDKGNMYDIEMQLTKTRELVPRSRYYHCEMDGHQIATGETYEELKQSIVIFLCDFDLFHKDQSVYTFEMRCNEDPTICLDEKRKTIFVNLHGKRDGLSEKLRNLLDYLETSVPTDEFTKSLERKVEEVKSNDEWRDNFVTLEQKIQLEVREA
;
A
#
# COMPACT_ATOMS: atom_id res chain seq x y z
N GLY A 1 0.80 -13.02 -12.49
CA GLY A 1 0.22 -12.31 -11.36
C GLY A 1 0.73 -12.91 -10.07
N MET A 2 0.89 -12.07 -9.04
CA MET A 2 1.28 -12.50 -7.70
C MET A 2 0.14 -13.31 -7.08
N HIS A 3 0.44 -14.49 -6.55
CA HIS A 3 -0.55 -15.36 -5.92
C HIS A 3 -0.20 -15.52 -4.44
N ILE A 4 -0.92 -14.79 -3.58
CA ILE A 4 -0.79 -14.89 -2.13
C ILE A 4 -1.72 -16.00 -1.67
N VAL A 5 -1.18 -17.01 -1.00
CA VAL A 5 -1.93 -18.16 -0.50
C VAL A 5 -2.51 -17.83 0.89
N LYS A 6 -1.72 -17.18 1.74
CA LYS A 6 -2.11 -16.84 3.11
C LYS A 6 -1.33 -15.62 3.61
N LEU A 7 -2.01 -14.72 4.32
CA LEU A 7 -1.36 -13.69 5.11
C LEU A 7 -1.12 -14.21 6.53
N LYS A 8 0.10 -14.09 7.03
CA LYS A 8 0.48 -14.44 8.40
C LYS A 8 0.22 -13.30 9.38
N VAL A 9 0.57 -12.09 8.96
CA VAL A 9 0.48 -10.89 9.79
C VAL A 9 -0.25 -9.82 8.99
N VAL A 10 -1.21 -9.18 9.63
CA VAL A 10 -1.85 -7.96 9.13
C VAL A 10 -1.94 -7.00 10.30
N LEU A 11 -1.27 -5.87 10.21
CA LEU A 11 -1.24 -4.85 11.25
C LEU A 11 -1.73 -3.52 10.67
N ASN A 12 -2.72 -2.92 11.35
CA ASN A 12 -3.09 -1.54 11.07
C ASN A 12 -2.11 -0.61 11.78
N GLN A 13 -1.54 0.33 11.04
CA GLN A 13 -0.64 1.36 11.56
C GLN A 13 0.59 0.80 12.30
N LYS A 14 1.35 -0.08 11.63
CA LYS A 14 2.63 -0.56 12.17
C LYS A 14 3.64 0.58 12.21
N ALA A 15 4.10 0.94 13.40
CA ALA A 15 5.26 1.82 13.56
C ALA A 15 6.54 1.01 13.38
N ILE A 16 7.41 1.46 12.49
CA ILE A 16 8.73 0.89 12.25
C ILE A 16 9.77 1.96 12.60
N GLN A 17 10.67 1.63 13.53
CA GLN A 17 11.78 2.48 13.89
C GLN A 17 13.00 1.60 14.19
N ASN A 18 13.95 1.58 13.27
CA ASN A 18 15.15 0.77 13.39
C ASN A 18 16.22 1.42 14.31
N ASN A 19 16.15 2.74 14.51
CA ASN A 19 17.06 3.48 15.36
C ASN A 19 16.35 4.70 15.96
N ILE A 20 16.67 5.07 17.22
CA ILE A 20 16.12 6.23 17.94
C ILE A 20 16.40 7.57 17.24
N PHE A 21 17.42 7.64 16.38
CA PHE A 21 17.82 8.84 15.63
C PHE A 21 17.22 8.89 14.21
N GLN A 22 16.48 7.86 13.76
CA GLN A 22 15.85 7.83 12.45
C GLN A 22 14.41 8.34 12.52
N LYS A 23 13.96 8.89 11.39
CA LYS A 23 12.53 9.22 11.21
C LYS A 23 11.73 7.92 11.27
N GLY A 24 10.92 7.74 12.30
CA GLY A 24 10.01 6.59 12.39
C GLY A 24 9.03 6.61 11.23
N THR A 25 8.70 5.43 10.73
CA THR A 25 7.67 5.24 9.70
C THR A 25 6.45 4.60 10.33
N ARG A 26 5.27 5.09 9.97
CA ARG A 26 3.99 4.49 10.34
C ARG A 26 3.32 4.03 9.06
N LEU A 27 3.25 2.73 8.85
CA LEU A 27 2.59 2.10 7.71
C LEU A 27 1.10 1.98 8.00
N ASP A 28 0.23 2.35 7.05
CA ASP A 28 -1.21 2.30 7.24
C ASP A 28 -1.70 0.85 7.40
N ILE A 29 -1.32 -0.02 6.47
CA ILE A 29 -1.57 -1.46 6.55
C ILE A 29 -0.30 -2.20 6.22
N TYR A 30 0.24 -2.91 7.20
CA TYR A 30 1.35 -3.84 6.99
C TYR A 30 0.85 -5.27 6.97
N ALA A 31 1.27 -6.04 5.98
CA ALA A 31 0.94 -7.46 5.88
C ALA A 31 2.18 -8.28 5.52
N GLU A 32 2.22 -9.53 6.00
CA GLU A 32 3.24 -10.51 5.67
C GLU A 32 2.57 -11.82 5.23
N ASP A 33 3.03 -12.40 4.14
CA ASP A 33 2.54 -13.69 3.66
C ASP A 33 3.30 -14.89 4.27
N ASP A 34 2.89 -16.10 3.90
CA ASP A 34 3.48 -17.36 4.39
C ASP A 34 4.91 -17.61 3.88
N LYS A 35 5.38 -16.83 2.90
CA LYS A 35 6.74 -16.87 2.37
C LYS A 35 7.63 -15.80 2.98
N GLY A 36 7.08 -14.94 3.84
CA GLY A 36 7.77 -13.82 4.45
C GLY A 36 7.85 -12.57 3.56
N ASN A 37 7.12 -12.53 2.43
CA ASN A 37 7.02 -11.32 1.64
C ASN A 37 6.22 -10.26 2.40
N MET A 38 6.67 -9.02 2.33
CA MET A 38 6.08 -7.91 3.07
C MET A 38 5.32 -6.97 2.13
N TYR A 39 4.19 -6.49 2.62
CA TYR A 39 3.30 -5.59 1.92
C TYR A 39 3.02 -4.39 2.81
N ASP A 40 3.17 -3.21 2.23
CA ASP A 40 2.72 -1.95 2.80
C ASP A 40 1.66 -1.35 1.88
N ILE A 41 0.48 -1.06 2.41
CA ILE A 41 -0.64 -0.52 1.66
C ILE A 41 -1.04 0.81 2.28
N GLU A 42 -0.94 1.87 1.49
CA GLU A 42 -1.16 3.25 1.89
C GLU A 42 -2.31 3.88 1.12
N MET A 43 -3.24 4.54 1.79
CA MET A 43 -4.28 5.36 1.15
C MET A 43 -3.83 6.81 1.03
N GLN A 44 -3.94 7.40 -0.17
CA GLN A 44 -3.50 8.76 -0.45
C GLN A 44 -4.64 9.57 -1.11
N LEU A 45 -5.25 10.46 -0.35
CA LEU A 45 -6.35 11.31 -0.84
C LEU A 45 -5.82 12.61 -1.49
N THR A 46 -4.65 13.07 -1.06
CA THR A 46 -4.09 14.34 -1.55
C THR A 46 -2.77 14.11 -2.27
N LYS A 47 -2.61 14.77 -3.42
CA LYS A 47 -1.39 14.67 -4.22
C LYS A 47 -0.23 15.36 -3.51
N THR A 48 0.83 14.60 -3.27
CA THR A 48 2.10 15.11 -2.75
C THR A 48 3.27 14.64 -3.59
N ARG A 49 4.32 15.47 -3.70
CA ARG A 49 5.56 15.13 -4.40
C ARG A 49 6.42 14.13 -3.61
N GLU A 50 6.09 13.90 -2.35
CA GLU A 50 6.88 13.04 -1.45
C GLU A 50 6.61 11.53 -1.64
N LEU A 51 5.55 11.13 -2.34
CA LEU A 51 5.18 9.70 -2.46
C LEU A 51 6.30 8.85 -3.06
N VAL A 52 6.98 9.34 -4.10
CA VAL A 52 8.07 8.60 -4.74
C VAL A 52 9.28 8.44 -3.81
N PRO A 53 9.86 9.51 -3.20
CA PRO A 53 10.93 9.31 -2.22
C PRO A 53 10.44 8.57 -0.96
N ARG A 54 9.18 8.69 -0.56
CA ARG A 54 8.57 7.97 0.56
C ARG A 54 8.56 6.46 0.31
N SER A 55 8.20 6.01 -0.90
CA SER A 55 8.21 4.59 -1.24
C SER A 55 9.60 3.97 -1.05
N ARG A 56 10.65 4.68 -1.49
CA ARG A 56 12.03 4.24 -1.28
C ARG A 56 12.37 4.09 0.19
N TYR A 57 11.93 5.03 1.03
CA TYR A 57 12.18 4.99 2.47
C TYR A 57 11.44 3.80 3.11
N TYR A 58 10.19 3.55 2.73
CA TYR A 58 9.40 2.43 3.24
C TYR A 58 10.03 1.07 2.90
N HIS A 59 10.52 0.89 1.68
CA HIS A 59 11.30 -0.30 1.32
C HIS A 59 12.53 -0.49 2.20
N CYS A 60 13.30 0.59 2.44
CA CYS A 60 14.47 0.54 3.28
C CYS A 60 14.16 0.11 4.73
N GLU A 61 13.07 0.65 5.29
CA GLU A 61 12.61 0.28 6.64
C GLU A 61 12.14 -1.19 6.70
N MET A 62 11.38 -1.65 5.69
CA MET A 62 10.97 -3.05 5.61
C MET A 62 12.17 -3.99 5.47
N ASP A 63 13.14 -3.67 4.60
CA ASP A 63 14.35 -4.47 4.40
C ASP A 63 15.19 -4.54 5.67
N GLY A 64 15.32 -3.42 6.39
CA GLY A 64 16.04 -3.36 7.67
C GLY A 64 15.42 -4.23 8.78
N HIS A 65 14.14 -4.58 8.66
CA HIS A 65 13.45 -5.50 9.56
C HIS A 65 13.65 -6.98 9.22
N GLN A 66 14.06 -7.28 8.00
CA GLN A 66 14.15 -8.66 7.51
C GLN A 66 15.45 -9.35 7.90
N ILE A 67 16.54 -8.60 8.01
CA ILE A 67 17.89 -9.15 8.18
C ILE A 67 18.43 -8.78 9.55
N ALA A 68 18.82 -9.79 10.33
CA ALA A 68 19.57 -9.62 11.55
C ALA A 68 21.07 -9.59 11.29
N THR A 69 21.84 -9.13 12.28
CA THR A 69 23.30 -9.13 12.20
C THR A 69 23.84 -10.56 12.01
N GLY A 70 24.57 -10.77 10.92
CA GLY A 70 25.20 -12.05 10.58
C GLY A 70 24.41 -12.90 9.57
N GLU A 71 23.22 -12.48 9.18
CA GLU A 71 22.46 -13.10 8.11
C GLU A 71 22.91 -12.62 6.73
N THR A 72 22.64 -13.43 5.70
CA THR A 72 23.02 -13.12 4.32
C THR A 72 21.94 -12.27 3.62
N TYR A 73 22.31 -11.39 2.71
CA TYR A 73 21.36 -10.61 1.91
C TYR A 73 20.46 -11.47 1.00
N GLU A 74 20.81 -12.73 0.76
CA GLU A 74 19.97 -13.66 0.02
C GLU A 74 18.66 -14.00 0.74
N GLU A 75 18.64 -13.84 2.07
CA GLU A 75 17.45 -14.05 2.92
C GLU A 75 16.37 -12.97 2.75
N LEU A 76 16.71 -11.81 2.16
CA LEU A 76 15.73 -10.76 1.86
C LEU A 76 14.56 -11.31 1.06
N LYS A 77 13.37 -11.13 1.58
CA LYS A 77 12.11 -11.47 0.91
C LYS A 77 11.63 -10.27 0.08
N GLN A 78 10.57 -10.46 -0.66
CA GLN A 78 10.00 -9.40 -1.47
C GLN A 78 9.39 -8.31 -0.58
N SER A 79 9.71 -7.04 -0.86
CA SER A 79 9.06 -5.88 -0.28
C SER A 79 8.18 -5.19 -1.34
N ILE A 80 6.93 -4.91 -1.01
CA ILE A 80 5.93 -4.37 -1.92
C ILE A 80 5.23 -3.20 -1.25
N VAL A 81 5.39 -2.01 -1.82
CA VAL A 81 4.69 -0.79 -1.38
C VAL A 81 3.60 -0.46 -2.39
N ILE A 82 2.37 -0.33 -1.90
CA ILE A 82 1.17 -0.06 -2.71
C ILE A 82 0.54 1.23 -2.23
N PHE A 83 0.50 2.25 -3.09
CA PHE A 83 -0.26 3.47 -2.85
C PHE A 83 -1.59 3.41 -3.59
N LEU A 84 -2.70 3.49 -2.86
CA LEU A 84 -4.05 3.67 -3.40
C LEU A 84 -4.31 5.17 -3.46
N CYS A 85 -4.27 5.75 -4.66
CA CYS A 85 -4.32 7.20 -4.87
C CYS A 85 -5.67 7.64 -5.43
N ASP A 86 -6.28 8.64 -4.79
CA ASP A 86 -7.46 9.33 -5.29
C ASP A 86 -7.10 10.38 -6.38
N PHE A 87 -6.00 10.16 -7.07
CA PHE A 87 -5.48 11.01 -8.16
C PHE A 87 -4.50 10.24 -9.04
N ASP A 88 -4.30 10.70 -10.28
CA ASP A 88 -3.24 10.18 -11.16
C ASP A 88 -1.92 10.92 -10.92
N LEU A 89 -0.95 10.25 -10.28
CA LEU A 89 0.37 10.82 -10.00
C LEU A 89 1.17 11.08 -11.27
N PHE A 90 1.01 10.22 -12.29
CA PHE A 90 1.83 10.22 -13.52
C PHE A 90 1.12 10.82 -14.72
N HIS A 91 -0.17 11.19 -14.63
CA HIS A 91 -0.96 11.80 -15.71
C HIS A 91 -0.97 10.98 -17.02
N LYS A 92 -1.10 9.66 -16.91
CA LYS A 92 -1.20 8.72 -18.04
C LYS A 92 -2.53 7.97 -18.09
N ASP A 93 -3.43 8.28 -17.15
CA ASP A 93 -4.78 7.74 -17.08
C ASP A 93 -4.84 6.21 -16.96
N GLN A 94 -3.79 5.59 -16.42
CA GLN A 94 -3.77 4.16 -16.12
C GLN A 94 -4.23 3.92 -14.68
N SER A 95 -4.92 2.81 -14.43
CA SER A 95 -5.34 2.42 -13.08
C SER A 95 -4.18 1.87 -12.25
N VAL A 96 -3.16 1.27 -12.87
CA VAL A 96 -2.05 0.64 -12.16
C VAL A 96 -0.73 0.99 -12.82
N TYR A 97 0.21 1.46 -12.01
CA TYR A 97 1.60 1.70 -12.39
C TYR A 97 2.50 0.86 -11.50
N THR A 98 3.21 -0.09 -12.08
CA THR A 98 4.16 -0.95 -11.35
C THR A 98 5.59 -0.57 -11.72
N PHE A 99 6.40 -0.31 -10.71
CA PHE A 99 7.80 0.06 -10.85
C PHE A 99 8.70 -1.05 -10.31
N GLU A 100 9.64 -1.46 -11.15
CA GLU A 100 10.75 -2.36 -10.87
C GLU A 100 12.01 -1.77 -11.49
N MET A 101 13.17 -2.07 -10.92
CA MET A 101 14.44 -1.58 -11.47
C MET A 101 14.85 -2.37 -12.71
N ARG A 102 15.15 -1.66 -13.80
CA ARG A 102 15.57 -2.24 -15.06
C ARG A 102 16.85 -1.60 -15.57
N CYS A 103 17.60 -2.37 -16.36
CA CYS A 103 18.80 -1.88 -17.03
C CYS A 103 18.43 -0.77 -18.04
N ASN A 104 19.11 0.37 -18.00
CA ASN A 104 18.87 1.46 -18.94
C ASN A 104 19.30 1.11 -20.37
N GLU A 105 20.38 0.35 -20.49
CA GLU A 105 20.97 -0.05 -21.78
C GLU A 105 20.14 -1.14 -22.45
N ASP A 106 19.45 -1.99 -21.65
CA ASP A 106 18.52 -3.01 -22.14
C ASP A 106 17.34 -3.15 -21.15
N PRO A 107 16.21 -2.47 -21.41
CA PRO A 107 15.03 -2.50 -20.51
C PRO A 107 14.34 -3.88 -20.38
N THR A 108 14.75 -4.89 -21.16
CA THR A 108 14.25 -6.26 -20.99
C THR A 108 14.87 -6.96 -19.78
N ILE A 109 16.04 -6.47 -19.32
CA ILE A 109 16.74 -6.98 -18.14
C ILE A 109 16.14 -6.33 -16.89
N CYS A 110 15.48 -7.13 -16.05
CA CYS A 110 15.05 -6.74 -14.72
C CYS A 110 16.17 -7.04 -13.72
N LEU A 111 16.45 -6.10 -12.79
CA LEU A 111 17.45 -6.33 -11.74
C LEU A 111 17.00 -7.40 -10.73
N ASP A 112 15.68 -7.59 -10.61
CA ASP A 112 15.05 -8.58 -9.69
C ASP A 112 15.51 -8.46 -8.23
N GLU A 113 15.62 -7.22 -7.76
CA GLU A 113 16.02 -6.89 -6.38
C GLU A 113 14.94 -7.20 -5.34
N LYS A 114 13.90 -7.96 -5.72
CA LYS A 114 12.75 -8.35 -4.88
C LYS A 114 11.96 -7.15 -4.32
N ARG A 115 12.01 -5.99 -4.98
CA ARG A 115 11.29 -4.77 -4.59
C ARG A 115 10.31 -4.34 -5.66
N LYS A 116 9.08 -3.98 -5.26
CA LYS A 116 8.05 -3.45 -6.16
C LYS A 116 7.33 -2.28 -5.54
N THR A 117 7.22 -1.18 -6.28
CA THR A 117 6.36 -0.05 -5.92
C THR A 117 5.19 0.01 -6.88
N ILE A 118 3.98 0.03 -6.33
CA ILE A 118 2.74 0.02 -7.11
C ILE A 118 1.93 1.27 -6.74
N PHE A 119 1.60 2.08 -7.74
CA PHE A 119 0.65 3.16 -7.59
C PHE A 119 -0.64 2.77 -8.28
N VAL A 120 -1.73 2.82 -7.54
CA VAL A 120 -3.08 2.54 -8.03
C VAL A 120 -3.83 3.86 -8.10
N ASN A 121 -4.20 4.28 -9.29
CA ASN A 121 -5.08 5.41 -9.53
C ASN A 121 -6.53 4.93 -9.51
N LEU A 122 -7.32 5.35 -8.53
CA LEU A 122 -8.72 4.92 -8.37
C LEU A 122 -9.60 5.37 -9.54
N HIS A 123 -9.24 6.44 -10.25
CA HIS A 123 -9.98 7.01 -11.39
C HIS A 123 -9.41 6.64 -12.76
N GLY A 124 -8.40 5.76 -12.82
CA GLY A 124 -7.75 5.36 -14.07
C GLY A 124 -8.61 4.43 -14.92
N LYS A 125 -8.20 4.24 -16.18
CA LYS A 125 -8.85 3.32 -17.13
C LYS A 125 -8.78 1.89 -16.63
N ARG A 126 -9.88 1.17 -16.78
CA ARG A 126 -10.05 -0.24 -16.36
C ARG A 126 -9.58 -1.25 -17.41
N ASP A 127 -9.11 -0.80 -18.56
CA ASP A 127 -8.68 -1.66 -19.66
C ASP A 127 -7.53 -2.59 -19.23
N GLY A 128 -7.63 -3.85 -19.61
CA GLY A 128 -6.59 -4.86 -19.30
C GLY A 128 -6.54 -5.33 -17.84
N LEU A 129 -7.36 -4.79 -16.93
CA LEU A 129 -7.45 -5.26 -15.56
C LEU A 129 -8.23 -6.57 -15.49
N SER A 130 -7.84 -7.43 -14.52
CA SER A 130 -8.67 -8.59 -14.16
C SER A 130 -10.03 -8.11 -13.62
N GLU A 131 -11.07 -8.92 -13.81
CA GLU A 131 -12.42 -8.61 -13.31
C GLU A 131 -12.42 -8.32 -11.80
N LYS A 132 -11.72 -9.12 -11.01
CA LYS A 132 -11.61 -8.92 -9.55
C LYS A 132 -11.00 -7.57 -9.18
N LEU A 133 -9.93 -7.17 -9.87
CA LEU A 133 -9.30 -5.87 -9.59
C LEU A 133 -10.18 -4.72 -10.05
N ARG A 134 -10.86 -4.85 -11.18
CA ARG A 134 -11.83 -3.87 -11.66
C ARG A 134 -12.95 -3.66 -10.64
N ASN A 135 -13.62 -4.74 -10.22
CA ASN A 135 -14.68 -4.69 -9.23
C ASN A 135 -14.24 -4.05 -7.90
N LEU A 136 -13.02 -4.35 -7.46
CA LEU A 136 -12.45 -3.73 -6.26
C LEU A 136 -12.25 -2.22 -6.44
N LEU A 137 -11.65 -1.78 -7.56
CA LEU A 137 -11.41 -0.36 -7.82
C LEU A 137 -12.73 0.40 -7.99
N ASP A 138 -13.70 -0.18 -8.69
CA ASP A 138 -15.02 0.41 -8.86
C ASP A 138 -15.75 0.53 -7.50
N TYR A 139 -15.61 -0.47 -6.62
CA TYR A 139 -16.13 -0.40 -5.25
C TYR A 139 -15.44 0.71 -4.43
N LEU A 140 -14.11 0.82 -4.50
CA LEU A 140 -13.37 1.86 -3.78
C LEU A 140 -13.72 3.28 -4.27
N GLU A 141 -14.05 3.44 -5.55
CA GLU A 141 -14.46 4.72 -6.15
C GLU A 141 -15.92 5.06 -5.86
N THR A 142 -16.83 4.08 -5.96
CA THR A 142 -18.30 4.33 -5.94
C THR A 142 -18.98 3.90 -4.67
N SER A 143 -18.31 3.11 -3.80
CA SER A 143 -18.91 2.41 -2.65
C SER A 143 -20.07 1.48 -3.02
N VAL A 144 -20.13 1.01 -4.27
CA VAL A 144 -21.17 0.09 -4.75
C VAL A 144 -20.57 -1.29 -4.98
N PRO A 145 -20.88 -2.30 -4.12
CA PRO A 145 -20.36 -3.64 -4.26
C PRO A 145 -21.01 -4.38 -5.43
N THR A 146 -20.22 -5.00 -6.31
CA THR A 146 -20.70 -5.67 -7.52
C THR A 146 -20.51 -7.18 -7.49
N ASP A 147 -19.57 -7.70 -6.71
CA ASP A 147 -19.28 -9.13 -6.59
C ASP A 147 -19.28 -9.60 -5.11
N GLU A 148 -19.11 -10.88 -4.87
CA GLU A 148 -19.12 -11.46 -3.51
C GLU A 148 -17.96 -10.93 -2.64
N PHE A 149 -16.82 -10.61 -3.25
CA PHE A 149 -15.69 -10.06 -2.52
C PHE A 149 -15.98 -8.63 -2.04
N THR A 150 -16.44 -7.75 -2.92
CA THR A 150 -16.79 -6.37 -2.57
C THR A 150 -17.98 -6.29 -1.63
N LYS A 151 -19.00 -7.18 -1.78
CA LYS A 151 -20.08 -7.32 -0.81
C LYS A 151 -19.59 -7.76 0.57
N SER A 152 -18.56 -8.62 0.62
CA SER A 152 -17.94 -9.01 1.88
C SER A 152 -17.19 -7.86 2.53
N LEU A 153 -16.53 -7.02 1.74
CA LEU A 153 -15.88 -5.80 2.22
C LEU A 153 -16.91 -4.80 2.77
N GLU A 154 -17.99 -4.55 2.03
CA GLU A 154 -19.07 -3.64 2.46
C GLU A 154 -19.66 -4.07 3.81
N ARG A 155 -19.98 -5.35 3.98
CA ARG A 155 -20.47 -5.87 5.27
C ARG A 155 -19.50 -5.60 6.42
N LYS A 156 -18.18 -5.75 6.18
CA LYS A 156 -17.17 -5.44 7.20
C LYS A 156 -17.04 -3.94 7.46
N VAL A 157 -17.17 -3.11 6.45
CA VAL A 157 -17.19 -1.65 6.61
C VAL A 157 -18.40 -1.22 7.44
N GLU A 158 -19.59 -1.78 7.18
CA GLU A 158 -20.80 -1.52 7.97
C GLU A 158 -20.67 -2.00 9.43
N GLU A 159 -20.09 -3.18 9.63
CA GLU A 159 -19.80 -3.71 10.97
C GLU A 159 -18.88 -2.77 11.76
N VAL A 160 -17.80 -2.28 11.12
CA VAL A 160 -16.87 -1.31 11.71
C VAL A 160 -17.56 0.02 12.00
N LYS A 161 -18.34 0.56 11.06
CA LYS A 161 -19.08 1.82 11.23
C LYS A 161 -20.13 1.75 12.35
N SER A 162 -20.68 0.57 12.63
CA SER A 162 -21.65 0.34 13.70
C SER A 162 -21.03 0.19 15.10
N ASN A 163 -19.72 0.05 15.20
CA ASN A 163 -19.00 -0.08 16.46
C ASN A 163 -18.65 1.30 17.03
N ASP A 164 -19.20 1.64 18.20
CA ASP A 164 -19.02 2.97 18.83
C ASP A 164 -17.55 3.27 19.19
N GLU A 165 -16.78 2.27 19.60
CA GLU A 165 -15.36 2.41 19.91
C GLU A 165 -14.52 2.77 18.67
N TRP A 166 -14.90 2.25 17.51
CA TRP A 166 -14.29 2.62 16.23
C TRP A 166 -14.72 4.02 15.76
N ARG A 167 -15.97 4.39 16.00
CA ARG A 167 -16.49 5.72 15.65
C ARG A 167 -15.72 6.82 16.37
N ASP A 168 -15.45 6.67 17.66
CA ASP A 168 -14.69 7.62 18.46
C ASP A 168 -13.23 7.75 17.99
N ASN A 169 -12.60 6.64 17.59
CA ASN A 169 -11.26 6.65 17.00
C ASN A 169 -11.23 7.29 15.60
N PHE A 170 -12.29 7.12 14.79
CA PHE A 170 -12.40 7.67 13.45
C PHE A 170 -12.63 9.19 13.47
N VAL A 171 -13.48 9.68 14.38
CA VAL A 171 -13.69 11.12 14.61
C VAL A 171 -12.38 11.80 15.00
N THR A 172 -11.56 11.15 15.83
CA THR A 172 -10.25 11.67 16.23
C THR A 172 -9.28 11.75 15.03
N LEU A 173 -9.37 10.80 14.09
CA LEU A 173 -8.55 10.82 12.87
C LEU A 173 -9.00 11.93 11.90
N GLU A 174 -10.30 12.07 11.66
CA GLU A 174 -10.85 13.18 10.84
C GLU A 174 -10.50 14.56 11.44
N GLN A 175 -10.58 14.71 12.75
CA GLN A 175 -10.17 15.95 13.43
C GLN A 175 -8.68 16.23 13.26
N LYS A 176 -7.81 15.21 13.32
CA LYS A 176 -6.37 15.37 13.05
C LYS A 176 -6.10 15.74 11.60
N ILE A 177 -6.78 15.12 10.64
CA ILE A 177 -6.68 15.45 9.21
C ILE A 177 -7.15 16.90 8.97
N GLN A 178 -8.26 17.33 9.58
CA GLN A 178 -8.74 18.71 9.45
C GLN A 178 -7.81 19.74 10.09
N LEU A 179 -7.09 19.39 11.15
CA LEU A 179 -6.08 20.25 11.76
C LEU A 179 -4.86 20.40 10.86
N GLU A 180 -4.34 19.32 10.29
CA GLU A 180 -3.21 19.35 9.35
C GLU A 180 -3.52 20.14 8.06
N VAL A 181 -4.76 20.05 7.56
CA VAL A 181 -5.21 20.81 6.37
C VAL A 181 -5.36 22.30 6.67
N ARG A 182 -5.57 22.70 7.94
CA ARG A 182 -5.67 24.13 8.34
C ARG A 182 -4.31 24.78 8.59
N GLU A 183 -3.28 24.00 8.84
CA GLU A 183 -1.92 24.49 9.10
C GLU A 183 -1.01 24.49 7.85
N ALA A 184 -1.50 23.97 6.71
CA ALA A 184 -0.82 23.95 5.41
C ALA A 184 -1.29 25.07 4.49
#